data_f4def3d547a18d0eaa910f76b6b467cc
#
_entry.id   f4def3d547a18d0eaa910f76b6b467cc
#
_cell.length_a   1.000
_cell.length_b   1.000
_cell.length_c   1.000
_cell.angle_alpha   90.00
_cell.angle_beta   90.00
_cell.angle_gamma   90.00
#
_symmetry.space_group_name_H-M   'P 1'
#
loop_
_entity.id
_entity.type
_entity.pdbx_description
1 polymer ?
#
loop_
_entity_poly.entity_id
_entity_poly.type
_entity_poly.pdbx_seq_one_letter_code
_entity_poly.pdbx_strand_id
1 'polypeptide(L)'
;FVTGTEPGKWFRRFEENTAHGGLYTVDADDALAPLVAGEVDLALARLPDARVDDTFHVVRLYKEAPGIAVPKDSVYAEVGEELALADVADEHLNYRLADSGLVDVPAVRDALQVVAANVGIAIAPRPLLKVLSKKQVVPLGLKDESVPVTEIALVWRKDDDGEAIQDFV
;
A
#
# COMPACT_ATOMS: atom_id res chain seq x y z
N PHE A 1 1.12 7.57 -7.61
CA PHE A 1 1.60 6.66 -6.56
C PHE A 1 0.44 6.02 -5.81
N VAL A 2 0.64 4.79 -5.38
CA VAL A 2 -0.42 4.00 -4.72
C VAL A 2 -0.67 4.49 -3.30
N THR A 3 -1.93 4.44 -2.87
CA THR A 3 -2.35 4.75 -1.51
C THR A 3 -1.58 3.88 -0.50
N GLY A 4 -1.09 4.47 0.57
CA GLY A 4 -0.25 3.84 1.58
C GLY A 4 1.23 4.19 1.44
N THR A 5 1.63 4.85 0.35
CA THR A 5 2.99 5.37 0.16
C THR A 5 3.02 6.87 0.43
N GLU A 6 4.18 7.37 0.83
CA GLU A 6 4.39 8.80 1.11
C GLU A 6 5.67 9.30 0.43
N PRO A 7 5.68 9.40 -0.91
CA PRO A 7 6.90 9.68 -1.67
C PRO A 7 7.24 11.18 -1.80
N GLY A 8 6.60 12.06 -1.04
CA GLY A 8 6.72 13.50 -1.20
C GLY A 8 8.15 14.03 -1.15
N LYS A 9 9.00 13.53 -0.26
CA LYS A 9 10.40 13.94 -0.16
C LYS A 9 11.20 13.56 -1.40
N TRP A 10 10.98 12.36 -1.92
CA TRP A 10 11.63 11.88 -3.14
C TRP A 10 11.20 12.69 -4.35
N PHE A 11 9.90 12.97 -4.48
CA PHE A 11 9.38 13.79 -5.57
C PHE A 11 9.98 15.20 -5.55
N ARG A 12 10.05 15.83 -4.38
CA ARG A 12 10.70 17.14 -4.24
C ARG A 12 12.17 17.09 -4.62
N ARG A 13 12.88 16.04 -4.19
CA ARG A 13 14.29 15.86 -4.51
C ARG A 13 14.52 15.73 -6.01
N PHE A 14 13.65 15.00 -6.71
CA PHE A 14 13.69 14.89 -8.16
C PHE A 14 13.51 16.25 -8.81
N GLU A 15 12.46 17.00 -8.44
CA GLU A 15 12.18 18.32 -9.00
C GLU A 15 13.32 19.32 -8.80
N GLU A 16 14.01 19.26 -7.65
CA GLU A 16 15.12 20.13 -7.32
C GLU A 16 16.41 19.81 -8.10
N ASN A 17 16.61 18.55 -8.47
CA ASN A 17 17.87 18.06 -9.01
C ASN A 17 17.81 17.62 -10.48
N THR A 18 16.66 17.69 -11.12
CA THR A 18 16.49 17.26 -12.51
C THR A 18 16.58 18.44 -13.48
N ALA A 19 17.10 18.17 -14.69
CA ALA A 19 17.06 19.10 -15.82
C ALA A 19 15.85 18.84 -16.73
N HIS A 20 15.02 17.87 -16.42
CA HIS A 20 13.92 17.42 -17.31
C HIS A 20 12.57 18.12 -17.06
N GLY A 21 12.54 19.14 -16.20
CA GLY A 21 11.31 19.90 -15.90
C GLY A 21 10.57 19.38 -14.68
N GLY A 22 9.31 19.78 -14.54
CA GLY A 22 8.49 19.47 -13.38
C GLY A 22 7.99 18.04 -13.35
N LEU A 23 7.58 17.62 -12.16
CA LEU A 23 6.98 16.31 -11.91
C LEU A 23 5.48 16.51 -11.67
N TYR A 24 4.63 15.85 -12.44
CA TYR A 24 3.19 15.81 -12.21
C TYR A 24 2.86 14.52 -11.46
N THR A 25 2.31 14.65 -10.26
CA THR A 25 2.04 13.51 -9.39
C THR A 25 0.55 13.35 -9.11
N VAL A 26 0.10 12.09 -9.08
CA VAL A 26 -1.28 11.72 -8.76
C VAL A 26 -1.24 10.54 -7.82
N ASP A 27 -1.96 10.62 -6.70
CA ASP A 27 -2.19 9.46 -5.85
C ASP A 27 -3.42 8.69 -6.33
N ALA A 28 -3.41 7.37 -6.13
CA ALA A 28 -4.50 6.52 -6.56
C ALA A 28 -4.55 5.23 -5.73
N ASP A 29 -5.74 4.69 -5.53
CA ASP A 29 -5.90 3.39 -4.90
C ASP A 29 -5.36 2.27 -5.78
N ASP A 30 -5.44 2.44 -7.10
CA ASP A 30 -4.85 1.55 -8.09
C ASP A 30 -3.90 2.37 -8.99
N ALA A 31 -2.63 2.37 -8.65
CA ALA A 31 -1.62 3.15 -9.37
C ALA A 31 -1.24 2.54 -10.73
N LEU A 32 -1.49 1.25 -10.95
CA LEU A 32 -1.19 0.58 -12.23
C LEU A 32 -2.21 0.92 -13.32
N ALA A 33 -3.46 1.17 -12.97
CA ALA A 33 -4.50 1.48 -13.94
C ALA A 33 -4.13 2.67 -14.84
N PRO A 34 -3.69 3.83 -14.32
CA PRO A 34 -3.24 4.95 -15.16
C PRO A 34 -2.04 4.61 -16.03
N LEU A 35 -1.11 3.79 -15.53
CA LEU A 35 0.06 3.35 -16.30
C LEU A 35 -0.36 2.47 -17.48
N VAL A 36 -1.22 1.49 -17.24
CA VAL A 36 -1.74 0.59 -18.29
C VAL A 36 -2.54 1.37 -19.33
N ALA A 37 -3.29 2.38 -18.90
CA ALA A 37 -4.07 3.26 -19.79
C ALA A 37 -3.21 4.28 -20.56
N GLY A 38 -1.92 4.42 -20.25
CA GLY A 38 -1.04 5.38 -20.89
C GLY A 38 -1.19 6.81 -20.39
N GLU A 39 -1.84 7.00 -19.27
CA GLU A 39 -2.10 8.32 -18.67
C GLU A 39 -0.92 8.84 -17.86
N VAL A 40 -0.04 7.94 -17.40
CA VAL A 40 1.17 8.27 -16.66
C VAL A 40 2.35 7.49 -17.23
N ASP A 41 3.56 7.97 -16.96
CA ASP A 41 4.81 7.38 -17.46
C ASP A 41 5.41 6.36 -16.52
N LEU A 42 5.16 6.52 -15.24
CA LEU A 42 5.76 5.73 -14.15
C LEU A 42 4.74 5.55 -13.04
N ALA A 43 4.70 4.38 -12.45
CA ALA A 43 3.87 4.11 -11.28
C ALA A 43 4.72 3.66 -10.10
N LEU A 44 4.45 4.23 -8.93
CA LEU A 44 4.87 3.67 -7.66
C LEU A 44 3.72 2.79 -7.19
N ALA A 45 3.88 1.48 -7.31
CA ALA A 45 2.78 0.52 -7.22
C ALA A 45 3.04 -0.55 -6.17
N ARG A 46 1.96 -1.18 -5.73
CA ARG A 46 2.02 -2.31 -4.80
C ARG A 46 1.98 -3.62 -5.59
N LEU A 47 2.95 -4.48 -5.33
CA LEU A 47 3.04 -5.82 -5.90
C LEU A 47 2.76 -6.89 -4.83
N PRO A 48 2.28 -8.06 -5.18
CA PRO A 48 2.12 -8.61 -6.54
C PRO A 48 0.90 -8.06 -7.25
N ASP A 49 0.96 -8.01 -8.57
CA ASP A 49 -0.16 -7.65 -9.44
C ASP A 49 0.06 -8.31 -10.81
N ALA A 50 -0.91 -9.09 -11.26
CA ALA A 50 -0.81 -9.87 -12.49
C ALA A 50 -0.69 -9.03 -13.77
N ARG A 51 -1.04 -7.75 -13.72
CA ARG A 51 -0.90 -6.83 -14.86
C ARG A 51 0.55 -6.49 -15.17
N VAL A 52 1.43 -6.63 -14.18
CA VAL A 52 2.87 -6.40 -14.35
C VAL A 52 3.48 -7.63 -14.98
N ASP A 53 3.85 -7.51 -16.25
CA ASP A 53 4.42 -8.59 -17.06
C ASP A 53 5.76 -8.18 -17.65
N ASP A 54 6.25 -8.95 -18.65
CA ASP A 54 7.55 -8.73 -19.29
C ASP A 54 7.62 -7.41 -20.09
N THR A 55 6.50 -6.73 -20.32
CA THR A 55 6.48 -5.43 -21.01
C THR A 55 6.82 -4.26 -20.11
N PHE A 56 7.01 -4.51 -18.83
CA PHE A 56 7.34 -3.49 -17.83
C PHE A 56 8.72 -3.70 -17.23
N HIS A 57 9.38 -2.58 -16.93
CA HIS A 57 10.52 -2.58 -16.01
C HIS A 57 9.99 -2.45 -14.58
N VAL A 58 10.62 -3.14 -13.64
CA VAL A 58 10.26 -3.14 -12.23
C VAL A 58 11.50 -2.93 -11.38
N VAL A 59 11.48 -1.93 -10.52
CA VAL A 59 12.50 -1.74 -9.49
C VAL A 59 11.84 -1.88 -8.13
N ARG A 60 12.13 -2.97 -7.43
CA ARG A 60 11.57 -3.25 -6.10
C ARG A 60 12.26 -2.39 -5.07
N LEU A 61 11.49 -1.64 -4.28
CA LEU A 61 12.02 -0.68 -3.32
C LEU A 61 12.03 -1.21 -1.90
N TYR A 62 10.89 -1.71 -1.42
CA TYR A 62 10.80 -2.25 -0.07
C TYR A 62 9.58 -3.14 0.09
N LYS A 63 9.65 -4.00 1.10
CA LYS A 63 8.53 -4.83 1.55
C LYS A 63 7.70 -4.08 2.57
N GLU A 64 6.39 -4.28 2.52
CA GLU A 64 5.48 -3.72 3.51
C GLU A 64 5.21 -4.76 4.59
N ALA A 65 5.42 -4.39 5.86
CA ALA A 65 5.09 -5.25 6.98
C ALA A 65 3.56 -5.44 7.06
N PRO A 66 3.08 -6.64 7.42
CA PRO A 66 1.66 -6.85 7.64
C PRO A 66 1.18 -6.08 8.87
N GLY A 67 -0.07 -5.66 8.84
CA GLY A 67 -0.70 -4.94 9.91
C GLY A 67 -2.11 -5.42 10.19
N ILE A 68 -2.64 -4.97 11.32
CA ILE A 68 -4.00 -5.26 11.76
C ILE A 68 -4.63 -3.98 12.28
N ALA A 69 -5.85 -3.70 11.84
CA ALA A 69 -6.63 -2.58 12.31
C ALA A 69 -7.65 -3.07 13.34
N VAL A 70 -7.67 -2.43 14.50
CA VAL A 70 -8.55 -2.79 15.62
C VAL A 70 -9.34 -1.55 16.06
N PRO A 71 -10.53 -1.74 16.68
CA PRO A 71 -11.26 -0.61 17.22
C PRO A 71 -10.45 0.12 18.31
N LYS A 72 -10.57 1.43 18.34
CA LYS A 72 -9.87 2.30 19.29
C LYS A 72 -10.06 1.89 20.74
N ASP A 73 -11.26 1.46 21.10
CA ASP A 73 -11.61 1.11 22.48
C ASP A 73 -11.44 -0.37 22.80
N SER A 74 -10.85 -1.15 21.88
CA SER A 74 -10.60 -2.57 22.10
C SER A 74 -9.43 -2.80 23.07
N VAL A 75 -9.40 -3.97 23.70
CA VAL A 75 -8.27 -4.37 24.53
C VAL A 75 -6.95 -4.46 23.73
N TYR A 76 -7.05 -4.73 22.45
CA TYR A 76 -5.88 -4.80 21.57
C TYR A 76 -5.21 -3.43 21.40
N ALA A 77 -6.01 -2.38 21.30
CA ALA A 77 -5.51 -1.02 21.17
C ALA A 77 -4.75 -0.56 22.43
N GLU A 78 -5.14 -1.04 23.59
CA GLU A 78 -4.46 -0.74 24.87
C GLU A 78 -3.04 -1.33 24.92
N VAL A 79 -2.84 -2.51 24.33
CA VAL A 79 -1.51 -3.12 24.22
C VAL A 79 -0.58 -2.28 23.34
N GLY A 80 -1.12 -1.70 22.27
CA GLY A 80 -0.41 -0.69 21.47
C GLY A 80 0.76 -1.17 20.63
N GLU A 81 0.97 -2.48 20.53
CA GLU A 81 2.13 -3.07 19.90
C GLU A 81 1.74 -4.01 18.75
N GLU A 82 2.44 -5.10 18.67
CA GLU A 82 2.26 -6.13 17.66
C GLU A 82 1.37 -7.24 18.19
N LEU A 83 0.47 -7.73 17.35
CA LEU A 83 -0.42 -8.85 17.69
C LEU A 83 -0.05 -10.08 16.85
N ALA A 84 -0.31 -11.26 17.41
CA ALA A 84 -0.30 -12.51 16.65
C ALA A 84 -1.70 -12.81 16.13
N LEU A 85 -1.80 -13.53 15.03
CA LEU A 85 -3.11 -13.89 14.44
C LEU A 85 -3.97 -14.70 15.44
N ALA A 86 -3.34 -15.54 16.25
CA ALA A 86 -4.03 -16.31 17.28
C ALA A 86 -4.73 -15.43 18.32
N ASP A 87 -4.21 -14.24 18.59
CA ASP A 87 -4.79 -13.31 19.58
C ASP A 87 -6.15 -12.78 19.16
N VAL A 88 -6.44 -12.80 17.88
CA VAL A 88 -7.65 -12.22 17.27
C VAL A 88 -8.50 -13.29 16.56
N ALA A 89 -8.26 -14.56 16.84
CA ALA A 89 -8.90 -15.69 16.14
C ALA A 89 -10.44 -15.67 16.25
N ASP A 90 -10.98 -15.12 17.35
CA ASP A 90 -12.42 -15.06 17.58
C ASP A 90 -13.08 -13.77 17.04
N GLU A 91 -12.30 -12.85 16.49
CA GLU A 91 -12.81 -11.60 15.98
C GLU A 91 -13.37 -11.76 14.57
N HIS A 92 -14.38 -10.96 14.25
CA HIS A 92 -14.91 -10.88 12.89
C HIS A 92 -13.88 -10.24 11.97
N LEU A 93 -13.54 -10.92 10.89
CA LEU A 93 -12.55 -10.47 9.93
C LEU A 93 -13.25 -9.75 8.77
N ASN A 94 -13.13 -8.42 8.73
CA ASN A 94 -13.76 -7.57 7.72
C ASN A 94 -12.99 -7.53 6.41
N TYR A 95 -11.68 -7.71 6.49
CA TYR A 95 -10.81 -7.77 5.32
C TYR A 95 -9.54 -8.57 5.64
N ARG A 96 -9.09 -9.34 4.67
CA ARG A 96 -7.75 -9.94 4.66
C ARG A 96 -7.22 -9.95 3.22
N LEU A 97 -5.89 -10.04 3.06
CA LEU A 97 -5.29 -10.16 1.75
C LEU A 97 -5.72 -11.48 1.07
N ALA A 98 -5.94 -11.42 -0.23
CA ALA A 98 -6.11 -12.63 -1.04
C ALA A 98 -4.83 -13.48 -0.99
N ASP A 99 -4.95 -14.78 -1.22
CA ASP A 99 -3.80 -15.68 -1.26
C ASP A 99 -2.75 -15.26 -2.30
N SER A 100 -3.19 -14.59 -3.36
CA SER A 100 -2.30 -13.99 -4.37
C SER A 100 -1.47 -12.81 -3.84
N GLY A 101 -1.82 -12.25 -2.68
CA GLY A 101 -1.21 -11.04 -2.13
C GLY A 101 -1.77 -9.74 -2.69
N LEU A 102 -2.73 -9.79 -3.61
CA LEU A 102 -3.36 -8.59 -4.16
C LEU A 102 -4.17 -7.86 -3.09
N VAL A 103 -4.02 -6.54 -3.03
CA VAL A 103 -4.71 -5.67 -2.08
C VAL A 103 -5.75 -4.83 -2.80
N ASP A 104 -7.00 -4.94 -2.36
CA ASP A 104 -8.11 -4.13 -2.84
C ASP A 104 -8.28 -2.93 -1.90
N VAL A 105 -7.71 -1.79 -2.25
CA VAL A 105 -7.70 -0.60 -1.38
C VAL A 105 -9.10 -0.07 -1.09
N PRO A 106 -10.02 0.04 -2.05
CA PRO A 106 -11.40 0.42 -1.72
C PRO A 106 -12.08 -0.52 -0.71
N ALA A 107 -11.85 -1.83 -0.83
CA ALA A 107 -12.39 -2.80 0.12
C ALA A 107 -11.78 -2.64 1.52
N VAL A 108 -10.50 -2.35 1.61
CA VAL A 108 -9.85 -2.03 2.90
C VAL A 108 -10.48 -0.79 3.52
N ARG A 109 -10.69 0.25 2.73
CA ARG A 109 -11.32 1.49 3.19
C ARG A 109 -12.71 1.24 3.76
N ASP A 110 -13.53 0.44 3.08
CA ASP A 110 -14.86 0.05 3.55
C ASP A 110 -14.78 -0.78 4.83
N ALA A 111 -13.87 -1.74 4.89
CA ALA A 111 -13.66 -2.58 6.07
C ALA A 111 -13.30 -1.75 7.31
N LEU A 112 -12.47 -0.71 7.14
CA LEU A 112 -12.08 0.16 8.25
C LEU A 112 -13.27 0.96 8.82
N GLN A 113 -14.29 1.27 8.02
CA GLN A 113 -15.51 1.89 8.51
C GLN A 113 -16.27 0.95 9.45
N VAL A 114 -16.28 -0.34 9.16
CA VAL A 114 -16.90 -1.36 10.03
C VAL A 114 -16.10 -1.53 11.32
N VAL A 115 -14.78 -1.55 11.24
CA VAL A 115 -13.90 -1.57 12.43
C VAL A 115 -14.11 -0.32 13.29
N ALA A 116 -14.28 0.84 12.67
CA ALA A 116 -14.55 2.10 13.37
C ALA A 116 -15.87 2.07 14.13
N ALA A 117 -16.84 1.26 13.67
CA ALA A 117 -18.10 1.02 14.36
C ALA A 117 -18.00 -0.03 15.47
N ASN A 118 -16.79 -0.42 15.85
CA ASN A 118 -16.49 -1.39 16.90
C ASN A 118 -16.91 -2.83 16.53
N VAL A 119 -16.80 -3.19 15.26
CA VAL A 119 -17.13 -4.53 14.75
C VAL A 119 -15.90 -5.18 14.10
N GLY A 120 -15.29 -6.13 14.78
CA GLY A 120 -14.21 -6.94 14.22
C GLY A 120 -12.92 -6.19 13.92
N ILE A 121 -12.15 -6.76 13.02
CA ILE A 121 -10.80 -6.33 12.67
C ILE A 121 -10.61 -6.34 11.15
N ALA A 122 -9.48 -5.80 10.69
CA ALA A 122 -9.05 -5.88 9.29
C ALA A 122 -7.55 -6.14 9.21
N ILE A 123 -7.12 -6.95 8.25
CA ILE A 123 -5.71 -7.29 8.03
C ILE A 123 -5.31 -6.79 6.64
N ALA A 124 -4.29 -5.93 6.59
CA ALA A 124 -3.78 -5.35 5.36
C ALA A 124 -2.34 -4.87 5.60
N PRO A 125 -1.60 -4.41 4.58
CA PRO A 125 -0.27 -3.84 4.81
C PRO A 125 -0.33 -2.70 5.84
N ARG A 126 0.57 -2.73 6.81
CA ARG A 126 0.58 -1.74 7.90
C ARG A 126 0.68 -0.29 7.43
N PRO A 127 1.53 0.05 6.42
CA PRO A 127 1.58 1.43 5.92
C PRO A 127 0.25 1.90 5.33
N LEU A 128 -0.47 1.01 4.64
CA LEU A 128 -1.80 1.32 4.12
C LEU A 128 -2.79 1.60 5.26
N LEU A 129 -2.79 0.75 6.28
CA LEU A 129 -3.66 0.93 7.44
C LEU A 129 -3.37 2.24 8.16
N LYS A 130 -2.11 2.64 8.27
CA LYS A 130 -1.72 3.91 8.89
C LYS A 130 -2.28 5.11 8.14
N VAL A 131 -2.26 5.07 6.81
CA VAL A 131 -2.78 6.16 5.97
C VAL A 131 -4.30 6.23 6.03
N LEU A 132 -4.98 5.08 6.02
CA LEU A 132 -6.45 5.02 5.95
C LEU A 132 -7.13 5.10 7.30
N SER A 133 -6.44 4.77 8.40
CA SER A 133 -7.04 4.76 9.73
C SER A 133 -7.29 6.18 10.23
N LYS A 134 -8.47 6.39 10.81
CA LYS A 134 -8.89 7.63 11.46
C LYS A 134 -9.01 7.40 12.96
N LYS A 135 -9.53 8.37 13.69
CA LYS A 135 -9.57 8.39 15.16
C LYS A 135 -10.15 7.14 15.83
N GLN A 136 -11.09 6.45 15.17
CA GLN A 136 -11.80 5.30 15.74
C GLN A 136 -11.10 3.96 15.51
N VAL A 137 -10.01 3.96 14.76
CA VAL A 137 -9.27 2.75 14.36
C VAL A 137 -7.80 2.91 14.72
N VAL A 138 -7.22 1.86 15.31
CA VAL A 138 -5.79 1.82 15.64
C VAL A 138 -5.09 0.79 14.76
N PRO A 139 -4.10 1.20 13.96
CA PRO A 139 -3.29 0.27 13.18
C PRO A 139 -2.13 -0.26 14.03
N LEU A 140 -2.05 -1.58 14.14
CA LEU A 140 -0.98 -2.28 14.86
C LEU A 140 -0.20 -3.17 13.91
N GLY A 141 0.98 -3.64 14.34
CA GLY A 141 1.73 -4.66 13.63
C GLY A 141 1.08 -6.03 13.77
N LEU A 142 1.20 -6.86 12.75
CA LEU A 142 0.75 -8.24 12.78
C LEU A 142 1.96 -9.16 12.60
N LYS A 143 2.20 -10.02 13.57
CA LYS A 143 3.29 -10.97 13.54
C LYS A 143 2.75 -12.33 13.07
N ASP A 144 2.79 -12.57 11.76
CA ASP A 144 2.33 -13.81 11.18
C ASP A 144 2.99 -14.05 9.83
N GLU A 145 3.76 -15.13 9.72
CA GLU A 145 4.46 -15.50 8.48
C GLU A 145 3.54 -16.03 7.40
N SER A 146 2.32 -16.45 7.75
CA SER A 146 1.34 -16.95 6.78
C SER A 146 0.65 -15.84 5.99
N VAL A 147 0.73 -14.59 6.45
CA VAL A 147 0.15 -13.44 5.75
C VAL A 147 1.06 -13.06 4.58
N PRO A 148 0.51 -12.95 3.34
CA PRO A 148 1.33 -12.55 2.20
C PRO A 148 1.99 -11.19 2.42
N VAL A 149 3.26 -11.09 2.04
CA VAL A 149 4.02 -9.84 2.10
C VAL A 149 3.87 -9.12 0.77
N THR A 150 3.48 -7.85 0.83
CA THR A 150 3.41 -6.98 -0.33
C THR A 150 4.71 -6.18 -0.48
N GLU A 151 4.97 -5.69 -1.69
CA GLU A 151 6.15 -4.88 -1.98
C GLU A 151 5.74 -3.61 -2.71
N ILE A 152 6.46 -2.53 -2.44
CA ILE A 152 6.35 -1.29 -3.21
C ILE A 152 7.46 -1.27 -4.24
N ALA A 153 7.10 -0.97 -5.48
CA ALA A 153 8.04 -0.96 -6.59
C ALA A 153 7.73 0.18 -7.56
N LEU A 154 8.76 0.61 -8.28
CA LEU A 154 8.61 1.47 -9.43
C LEU A 154 8.37 0.59 -10.66
N VAL A 155 7.36 0.95 -11.45
CA VAL A 155 6.96 0.21 -12.65
C VAL A 155 6.78 1.20 -13.80
N TRP A 156 7.39 0.91 -14.95
CA TRP A 156 7.20 1.69 -16.17
C TRP A 156 7.33 0.80 -17.39
N ARG A 157 6.78 1.25 -18.52
CA ARG A 157 6.88 0.48 -19.75
C ARG A 157 8.31 0.46 -20.28
N LYS A 158 8.75 -0.67 -20.77
CA LYS A 158 10.04 -0.79 -21.44
C LYS A 158 10.16 0.14 -22.64
N ASP A 159 9.05 0.40 -23.34
CA ASP A 159 9.00 1.29 -24.49
C ASP A 159 9.21 2.77 -24.14
N ASP A 160 8.99 3.15 -22.89
CA ASP A 160 9.08 4.53 -22.39
C ASP A 160 10.34 4.77 -21.55
N ASP A 161 11.37 3.96 -21.70
CA ASP A 161 12.58 4.03 -20.88
C ASP A 161 13.49 5.18 -21.34
N GLY A 162 13.13 6.40 -21.03
CA GLY A 162 13.87 7.62 -21.39
C GLY A 162 14.75 8.17 -20.28
N GLU A 163 15.51 9.23 -20.58
CA GLU A 163 16.44 9.85 -19.61
C GLU A 163 15.76 10.37 -18.36
N ALA A 164 14.57 10.96 -18.51
CA ALA A 164 13.82 11.49 -17.36
C ALA A 164 13.43 10.38 -16.37
N ILE A 165 13.04 9.22 -16.88
CA ILE A 165 12.70 8.06 -16.05
C ILE A 165 13.95 7.50 -15.38
N GLN A 166 15.06 7.41 -16.09
CA GLN A 166 16.33 6.94 -15.53
C GLN A 166 16.83 7.88 -14.44
N ASP A 167 16.68 9.18 -14.58
CA ASP A 167 17.00 10.17 -13.55
C ASP A 167 16.13 9.98 -12.30
N PHE A 168 14.86 9.66 -12.48
CA PHE A 168 13.93 9.45 -11.38
C PHE A 168 14.23 8.16 -10.59
N VAL A 169 14.58 7.11 -11.30
CA VAL A 169 14.90 5.79 -10.72
C VAL A 169 16.32 5.72 -10.03
#